data_3d1be3ab8dc7b7b7b2d93171e4474012
#
_entry.id   3d1be3ab8dc7b7b7b2d93171e4474012
#
_cell.length_a   1.000
_cell.length_b   1.000
_cell.length_c   1.000
_cell.angle_alpha   90.00
_cell.angle_beta   90.00
_cell.angle_gamma   90.00
#
_symmetry.space_group_name_H-M   'P 1'
#
loop_
_entity.id
_entity.type
_entity.pdbx_description
1 polymer ?
#
loop_
_entity_poly.entity_id
_entity_poly.type
_entity_poly.pdbx_seq_one_letter_code
_entity_poly.pdbx_strand_id
1 'polypeptide(L)'
;MMRKDPKCKCEKRAVTKANSVCRLYSRLQSAYLDILQKTDSIETIQCNVPLDGLSVGAYTSDFLCKCKDGSFLVRECVERKFLAKPMTVSLLDASRKFWKKRGISNWGIVTNQEKTDV
;
A
#
# COMPACT_ATOMS: atom_id res chain seq x y z
N MET A 1 -2.53 -4.47 -7.96
CA MET A 1 -3.32 -3.64 -7.05
C MET A 1 -4.79 -3.82 -7.33
N MET A 2 -5.50 -4.27 -6.35
CA MET A 2 -6.91 -4.63 -6.51
C MET A 2 -7.79 -3.65 -5.75
N ARG A 3 -9.03 -3.46 -6.21
CA ARG A 3 -10.01 -2.75 -5.42
C ARG A 3 -10.25 -3.50 -4.11
N LYS A 4 -10.31 -2.77 -3.01
CA LYS A 4 -10.69 -3.35 -1.72
C LYS A 4 -12.19 -3.63 -1.76
N ASP A 5 -12.55 -4.89 -1.72
CA ASP A 5 -13.95 -5.31 -1.70
C ASP A 5 -14.34 -5.60 -0.25
N PRO A 6 -15.35 -4.91 0.32
CA PRO A 6 -15.76 -5.17 1.71
C PRO A 6 -16.29 -6.58 1.93
N LYS A 7 -16.67 -7.27 0.87
CA LYS A 7 -17.10 -8.68 0.96
C LYS A 7 -15.92 -9.64 0.92
N CYS A 8 -14.72 -9.18 0.54
CA CYS A 8 -13.54 -10.03 0.54
C CYS A 8 -13.10 -10.33 1.95
N LYS A 9 -12.65 -11.55 2.12
CA LYS A 9 -12.03 -11.99 3.36
C LYS A 9 -10.80 -11.14 3.64
N CYS A 10 -10.73 -10.52 4.82
CA CYS A 10 -9.55 -9.75 5.20
C CYS A 10 -9.04 -10.21 6.56
N GLU A 11 -7.75 -10.06 6.75
CA GLU A 11 -7.09 -10.25 8.04
C GLU A 11 -7.14 -8.93 8.80
N LYS A 12 -7.43 -8.98 10.10
CA LYS A 12 -7.38 -7.82 10.98
C LYS A 12 -6.23 -8.00 11.96
N ARG A 13 -5.35 -7.01 12.02
CA ARG A 13 -4.19 -7.07 12.92
C ARG A 13 -4.05 -5.80 13.71
N ALA A 14 -3.84 -5.95 15.01
CA ALA A 14 -3.44 -4.84 15.87
C ALA A 14 -1.95 -4.56 15.64
N VAL A 15 -1.62 -3.30 15.42
CA VAL A 15 -0.26 -2.88 15.06
C VAL A 15 0.19 -1.77 16.00
N THR A 16 1.33 -1.98 16.66
CA THR A 16 1.84 -1.00 17.62
C THR A 16 2.14 0.37 17.01
N LYS A 17 2.57 0.39 15.74
CA LYS A 17 2.88 1.63 15.02
C LYS A 17 1.65 2.29 14.39
N ALA A 18 0.46 1.70 14.55
CA ALA A 18 -0.78 2.24 14.01
C ALA A 18 -1.76 2.51 15.14
N ASN A 19 -2.60 3.54 14.97
CA ASN A 19 -3.60 3.90 15.97
C ASN A 19 -4.88 3.07 15.88
N SER A 20 -4.95 2.19 14.90
CA SER A 20 -6.13 1.37 14.67
C SER A 20 -5.74 0.00 14.14
N VAL A 21 -6.72 -0.88 14.09
CA VAL A 21 -6.52 -2.21 13.50
C VAL A 21 -6.26 -2.06 12.00
N CYS A 22 -5.22 -2.71 11.51
CA CYS A 22 -4.93 -2.78 10.08
C CYS A 22 -5.74 -3.91 9.45
N ARG A 23 -6.47 -3.59 8.40
CA ARG A 23 -7.18 -4.58 7.59
C ARG A 23 -6.33 -4.92 6.38
N LEU A 24 -6.03 -6.20 6.22
CA LEU A 24 -5.12 -6.68 5.19
C LEU A 24 -5.90 -7.58 4.23
N TYR A 25 -5.85 -7.27 2.95
CA TYR A 25 -6.68 -7.91 1.94
C TYR A 25 -5.91 -8.90 1.07
N SER A 26 -4.61 -9.06 1.29
CA SER A 26 -3.80 -10.03 0.56
C SER A 26 -2.64 -10.50 1.42
N ARG A 27 -2.07 -11.65 1.04
CA ARG A 27 -0.86 -12.18 1.69
C ARG A 27 0.32 -11.24 1.52
N LEU A 28 0.41 -10.61 0.35
CA LEU A 28 1.48 -9.65 0.06
C LEU A 28 1.40 -8.46 1.00
N GLN A 29 0.21 -7.90 1.19
CA GLN A 29 0.00 -6.79 2.10
C GLN A 29 0.36 -7.19 3.53
N SER A 30 -0.06 -8.37 3.97
CA SER A 30 0.24 -8.88 5.31
C SER A 30 1.74 -9.06 5.52
N ALA A 31 2.43 -9.66 4.55
CA ALA A 31 3.87 -9.87 4.63
C ALA A 31 4.64 -8.55 4.68
N TYR A 32 4.21 -7.57 3.89
CA TYR A 32 4.87 -6.28 3.89
C TYR A 32 4.66 -5.50 5.19
N LEU A 33 3.48 -5.64 5.80
CA LEU A 33 3.22 -5.05 7.12
C LEU A 33 4.22 -5.56 8.15
N ASP A 34 4.55 -6.85 8.12
CA ASP A 34 5.57 -7.42 9.02
C ASP A 34 6.93 -6.75 8.82
N ILE A 35 7.28 -6.49 7.56
CA ILE A 35 8.54 -5.79 7.24
C ILE A 35 8.51 -4.37 7.80
N LEU A 36 7.41 -3.65 7.60
CA LEU A 36 7.27 -2.28 8.10
C LEU A 36 7.35 -2.20 9.62
N GLN A 37 6.74 -3.15 10.32
CA GLN A 37 6.79 -3.18 11.78
C GLN A 37 8.20 -3.40 12.32
N LYS A 38 9.02 -4.13 11.59
CA LYS A 38 10.42 -4.42 11.96
C LYS A 38 11.41 -3.35 11.50
N THR A 39 10.95 -2.37 10.74
CA THR A 39 11.81 -1.33 10.20
C THR A 39 11.91 -0.18 11.21
N ASP A 40 13.06 -0.01 11.80
CA ASP A 40 13.27 0.97 12.88
C ASP A 40 13.02 2.41 12.46
N SER A 41 13.27 2.74 11.19
CA SER A 41 13.06 4.11 10.67
C SER A 41 11.60 4.48 10.55
N ILE A 42 10.68 3.53 10.60
CA ILE A 42 9.24 3.76 10.50
C ILE A 42 8.69 4.07 11.88
N GLU A 43 8.08 5.24 12.02
CA GLU A 43 7.46 5.68 13.28
C GLU A 43 5.98 5.29 13.33
N THR A 44 5.22 5.61 12.28
CA THR A 44 3.78 5.29 12.22
C THR A 44 3.40 4.65 10.88
N ILE A 45 2.37 3.82 10.92
CA ILE A 45 1.84 3.11 9.76
C ILE A 45 0.34 3.39 9.66
N GLN A 46 -0.10 3.81 8.47
CA GLN A 46 -1.52 3.90 8.12
C GLN A 46 -1.81 2.95 6.98
N CYS A 47 -2.83 2.12 7.15
CA CYS A 47 -3.23 1.13 6.15
C CYS A 47 -4.49 1.60 5.42
N ASN A 48 -4.55 1.30 4.13
CA ASN A 48 -5.74 1.52 3.30
C ASN A 48 -6.24 2.97 3.36
N VAL A 49 -5.37 3.90 2.98
CA VAL A 49 -5.66 5.33 3.02
C VAL A 49 -6.47 5.72 1.77
N PRO A 50 -7.71 6.21 1.94
CA PRO A 50 -8.53 6.57 0.78
C PRO A 50 -7.98 7.81 0.06
N LEU A 51 -8.00 7.76 -1.27
CA LEU A 51 -7.56 8.85 -2.13
C LEU A 51 -8.77 9.50 -2.77
N ASP A 52 -9.14 10.69 -2.30
CA ASP A 52 -10.31 11.40 -2.78
C ASP A 52 -10.04 12.11 -4.12
N GLY A 53 -11.06 12.18 -4.95
CA GLY A 53 -11.04 12.99 -6.15
C GLY A 53 -10.30 12.39 -7.34
N LEU A 54 -10.07 11.08 -7.35
CA LEU A 54 -9.43 10.43 -8.49
C LEU A 54 -10.43 10.22 -9.62
N SER A 55 -10.04 10.59 -10.84
CA SER A 55 -10.87 10.36 -12.04
C SER A 55 -11.02 8.88 -12.38
N VAL A 56 -10.10 8.05 -11.94
CA VAL A 56 -10.14 6.59 -12.17
C VAL A 56 -11.11 5.86 -11.23
N GLY A 57 -11.69 6.57 -10.24
CA GLY A 57 -12.64 5.99 -9.30
C GLY A 57 -12.09 5.82 -7.90
N ALA A 58 -12.85 5.13 -7.07
CA ALA A 58 -12.47 4.91 -5.66
C ALA A 58 -11.24 4.04 -5.55
N TYR A 59 -10.30 4.47 -4.70
CA TYR A 59 -9.03 3.78 -4.53
C TYR A 59 -8.45 4.08 -3.15
N THR A 60 -7.78 3.11 -2.56
CA THR A 60 -7.04 3.29 -1.33
C THR A 60 -5.59 2.90 -1.53
N SER A 61 -4.66 3.72 -1.01
CA SER A 61 -3.25 3.34 -0.92
C SER A 61 -3.07 2.32 0.19
N ASP A 62 -2.26 1.30 -0.05
CA ASP A 62 -2.10 0.22 0.92
C ASP A 62 -1.40 0.68 2.20
N PHE A 63 -0.32 1.43 2.08
CA PHE A 63 0.43 1.92 3.25
C PHE A 63 0.92 3.34 3.06
N LEU A 64 0.67 4.16 4.06
CA LEU A 64 1.30 5.46 4.24
C LEU A 64 2.04 5.42 5.57
N CYS A 65 3.34 5.64 5.54
CA CYS A 65 4.17 5.58 6.74
C CYS A 65 4.88 6.90 6.98
N LYS A 66 4.96 7.29 8.25
CA LYS A 66 5.79 8.41 8.68
C LYS A 66 7.08 7.84 9.26
N CYS A 67 8.20 8.36 8.79
CA CYS A 67 9.51 7.98 9.27
C CYS A 67 9.93 8.84 10.47
N LYS A 68 10.88 8.36 11.26
CA LYS A 68 11.38 9.08 12.44
C LYS A 68 12.01 10.43 12.11
N ASP A 69 12.53 10.58 10.89
CA ASP A 69 13.09 11.85 10.42
C ASP A 69 12.04 12.85 9.97
N GLY A 70 10.77 12.51 10.06
CA GLY A 70 9.65 13.35 9.64
C GLY A 70 9.23 13.17 8.20
N SER A 71 9.95 12.40 7.40
CA SER A 71 9.56 12.13 6.02
C SER A 71 8.44 11.09 5.96
N PHE A 72 7.79 11.02 4.78
CA PHE A 72 6.72 10.07 4.53
C PHE A 72 7.07 9.17 3.36
N LEU A 73 6.53 7.95 3.39
CA LEU A 73 6.62 7.05 2.25
C LEU A 73 5.26 6.39 2.03
N VAL A 74 5.01 6.03 0.77
CA VAL A 74 3.81 5.32 0.35
C VAL A 74 4.22 4.06 -0.38
N ARG A 75 3.58 2.96 -0.06
CA ARG A 75 3.82 1.67 -0.73
C ARG A 75 2.50 1.05 -1.13
N GLU A 76 2.44 0.65 -2.40
CA GLU A 76 1.31 -0.07 -2.96
C GLU A 76 1.70 -1.52 -3.15
N CYS A 77 0.90 -2.43 -2.62
CA CYS A 77 1.18 -3.87 -2.72
C CYS A 77 0.39 -4.45 -3.89
N VAL A 78 1.10 -4.92 -4.91
CA VAL A 78 0.51 -5.40 -6.15
C VAL A 78 1.12 -6.74 -6.52
N GLU A 79 0.31 -7.77 -6.64
CA GLU A 79 0.79 -9.06 -7.14
C GLU A 79 1.26 -8.94 -8.58
N ARG A 80 2.36 -9.61 -8.93
CA ARG A 80 2.96 -9.55 -10.26
C ARG A 80 1.96 -9.79 -11.39
N LYS A 81 1.05 -10.73 -11.19
CA LYS A 81 0.07 -11.09 -12.22
C LYS A 81 -0.85 -9.95 -12.61
N PHE A 82 -0.94 -8.90 -11.79
CA PHE A 82 -1.80 -7.74 -12.07
C PHE A 82 -1.04 -6.53 -12.60
N LEU A 83 0.29 -6.53 -12.54
CA LEU A 83 1.10 -5.34 -12.86
C LEU A 83 0.91 -4.83 -14.29
N ALA A 84 0.67 -5.72 -15.24
CA ALA A 84 0.52 -5.34 -16.64
C ALA A 84 -0.92 -5.01 -17.04
N LYS A 85 -1.88 -5.16 -16.12
CA LYS A 85 -3.28 -4.86 -16.43
C LYS A 85 -3.50 -3.36 -16.53
N PRO A 86 -4.19 -2.87 -17.59
CA PRO A 86 -4.37 -1.43 -17.80
C PRO A 86 -5.01 -0.71 -16.62
N MET A 87 -6.01 -1.31 -15.97
CA MET A 87 -6.65 -0.70 -14.81
C MET A 87 -5.65 -0.55 -13.65
N THR A 88 -4.83 -1.57 -13.41
CA THR A 88 -3.80 -1.52 -12.37
C THR A 88 -2.81 -0.40 -12.64
N VAL A 89 -2.33 -0.30 -13.88
CA VAL A 89 -1.39 0.75 -14.28
C VAL A 89 -1.99 2.14 -14.06
N SER A 90 -3.25 2.32 -14.45
CA SER A 90 -3.96 3.60 -14.27
C SER A 90 -4.11 3.97 -12.79
N LEU A 91 -4.47 3.00 -11.96
CA LEU A 91 -4.63 3.24 -10.52
C LEU A 91 -3.30 3.59 -9.85
N LEU A 92 -2.24 2.87 -10.20
CA LEU A 92 -0.91 3.13 -9.65
C LEU A 92 -0.38 4.50 -10.07
N ASP A 93 -0.57 4.86 -11.32
CA ASP A 93 -0.15 6.18 -11.81
C ASP A 93 -0.93 7.30 -11.12
N ALA A 94 -2.24 7.12 -10.93
CA ALA A 94 -3.07 8.08 -10.21
C ALA A 94 -2.62 8.23 -8.76
N SER A 95 -2.30 7.13 -8.10
CA SER A 95 -1.79 7.15 -6.73
C SER A 95 -0.48 7.91 -6.64
N ARG A 96 0.47 7.60 -7.51
CA ARG A 96 1.77 8.26 -7.53
C ARG A 96 1.63 9.77 -7.70
N LYS A 97 0.78 10.21 -8.63
CA LYS A 97 0.52 11.63 -8.88
C LYS A 97 -0.17 12.29 -7.70
N PHE A 98 -1.12 11.61 -7.09
CA PHE A 98 -1.84 12.11 -5.91
C PHE A 98 -0.86 12.45 -4.78
N TRP A 99 0.02 11.53 -4.45
CA TRP A 99 0.98 11.72 -3.36
C TRP A 99 2.05 12.75 -3.70
N LYS A 100 2.51 12.76 -4.96
CA LYS A 100 3.49 13.75 -5.42
C LYS A 100 2.97 15.17 -5.25
N LYS A 101 1.70 15.41 -5.54
CA LYS A 101 1.08 16.73 -5.33
C LYS A 101 1.07 17.15 -3.87
N ARG A 102 1.11 16.19 -2.95
CA ARG A 102 1.15 16.43 -1.51
C ARG A 102 2.56 16.45 -0.94
N GLY A 103 3.55 16.48 -1.80
CA GLY A 103 4.94 16.54 -1.37
C GLY A 103 5.56 15.20 -1.01
N ILE A 104 4.90 14.10 -1.33
CA ILE A 104 5.42 12.76 -1.03
C ILE A 104 5.87 12.11 -2.33
N SER A 105 7.19 12.06 -2.53
CA SER A 105 7.80 11.44 -3.70
C SER A 105 8.36 10.05 -3.41
N ASN A 106 8.52 9.69 -2.15
CA ASN A 106 8.95 8.34 -1.77
C ASN A 106 7.78 7.37 -1.88
N TRP A 107 7.46 7.02 -3.11
CA TRP A 107 6.34 6.16 -3.48
C TRP A 107 6.90 4.95 -4.22
N GLY A 108 6.41 3.77 -3.90
CA GLY A 108 6.91 2.56 -4.54
C GLY A 108 5.88 1.44 -4.56
N ILE A 109 6.18 0.45 -5.38
CA ILE A 109 5.36 -0.75 -5.55
C ILE A 109 6.08 -1.91 -4.87
N VAL A 110 5.32 -2.66 -4.06
CA VAL A 110 5.78 -3.91 -3.47
C VAL A 110 5.09 -5.03 -4.22
N THR A 111 5.86 -5.99 -4.69
CA THR A 111 5.31 -7.12 -5.43
C THR A 111 5.85 -8.43 -4.88
N ASN A 112 5.14 -9.52 -5.12
CA ASN A 112 5.58 -10.84 -4.73
C ASN A 112 6.75 -11.29 -5.62
N GLN A 113 7.61 -12.13 -5.07
CA GLN A 113 8.73 -12.67 -5.82
C GLN A 113 8.22 -13.54 -6.96
N GLU A 114 8.84 -13.36 -8.11
CA GLU A 114 8.64 -14.27 -9.21
C GLU A 114 9.25 -15.61 -8.85
N LYS A 115 8.46 -16.67 -8.97
CA LYS A 115 9.05 -18.02 -8.92
C LYS A 115 9.89 -18.21 -10.14
N THR A 116 11.17 -18.09 -9.99
CA THR A 116 12.07 -18.54 -11.04
C THR A 116 12.21 -20.04 -10.91
N ASP A 117 11.61 -20.74 -11.80
CA ASP A 117 11.90 -22.15 -12.01
C ASP A 117 13.20 -22.23 -12.79
N VAL A 118 14.26 -22.21 -12.09
CA VAL A 118 15.55 -22.37 -12.74
C VAL A 118 16.10 -23.70 -12.35
#